data_f47406b8453330c5224deac93b305b95
#
_entry.id   f47406b8453330c5224deac93b305b95
#
_cell.length_a   1.000
_cell.length_b   1.000
_cell.length_c   1.000
_cell.angle_alpha   90.00
_cell.angle_beta   90.00
_cell.angle_gamma   90.00
#
_symmetry.space_group_name_H-M   'P 1'
#
loop_
_entity.id
_entity.type
_entity.pdbx_description
1 polymer ?
#
loop_
_entity_poly.entity_id
_entity_poly.type
_entity_poly.pdbx_seq_one_letter_code
_entity_poly.pdbx_strand_id
1 'polypeptide(L)'
;MGKLKPFVVVVDDDESVSRAIRRLLRSIGIASEAFASGDAFLDVLASMPSYQPDCVILDVQMPGLNGLEVQRRLSGKGMPVIFITAHDEIGVREHALAGGAVAWLRKPFNDELFVKTVRAALGGVPPV
;
A
#
# COMPACT_ATOMS: atom_id res chain seq x y z
N MET A 1 18.53 3.93 13.97
CA MET A 1 18.93 4.23 12.61
C MET A 1 17.86 3.79 11.61
N GLY A 2 17.43 4.68 10.73
CA GLY A 2 16.41 4.37 9.75
C GLY A 2 16.94 3.50 8.63
N LYS A 3 16.03 2.94 7.86
CA LYS A 3 16.39 2.17 6.67
C LYS A 3 16.96 3.10 5.61
N LEU A 4 18.06 2.68 5.00
CA LEU A 4 18.67 3.42 3.91
C LEU A 4 17.83 3.31 2.63
N LYS A 5 17.13 2.19 2.47
CA LYS A 5 16.28 1.95 1.31
C LYS A 5 14.90 1.51 1.75
N PRO A 6 13.89 2.34 1.55
CA PRO A 6 12.53 1.95 1.88
C PRO A 6 12.04 0.82 0.99
N PHE A 7 11.16 0.00 1.54
CA PHE A 7 10.58 -1.14 0.85
C PHE A 7 9.05 -1.06 0.94
N VAL A 8 8.40 -1.12 -0.20
CA VAL A 8 6.94 -0.98 -0.30
C VAL A 8 6.33 -2.24 -0.89
N VAL A 9 5.23 -2.70 -0.31
CA VAL A 9 4.46 -3.82 -0.86
C VAL A 9 3.23 -3.29 -1.57
N VAL A 10 2.93 -3.85 -2.73
CA VAL A 10 1.72 -3.55 -3.50
C VAL A 10 0.84 -4.79 -3.51
N VAL A 11 -0.40 -4.68 -3.05
CA VAL A 11 -1.35 -5.79 -3.06
C VAL A 11 -2.52 -5.42 -3.95
N ASP A 12 -2.57 -6.01 -5.13
CA ASP A 12 -3.59 -5.71 -6.13
C ASP A 12 -3.67 -6.91 -7.09
N ASP A 13 -4.86 -7.39 -7.35
CA ASP A 13 -5.04 -8.52 -8.26
C ASP A 13 -4.90 -8.13 -9.74
N ASP A 14 -4.90 -6.85 -10.04
CA ASP A 14 -4.66 -6.37 -11.40
C ASP A 14 -3.15 -6.21 -11.64
N GLU A 15 -2.60 -7.15 -12.40
CA GLU A 15 -1.16 -7.17 -12.64
C GLU A 15 -0.65 -5.92 -13.36
N SER A 16 -1.46 -5.35 -14.26
CA SER A 16 -1.04 -4.15 -14.98
C SER A 16 -0.92 -2.94 -14.07
N VAL A 17 -1.82 -2.84 -13.10
CA VAL A 17 -1.77 -1.78 -12.08
C VAL A 17 -0.54 -1.95 -11.20
N SER A 18 -0.32 -3.17 -10.70
CA SER A 18 0.85 -3.47 -9.87
C SER A 18 2.15 -3.14 -10.58
N ARG A 19 2.24 -3.49 -11.85
CA ARG A 19 3.43 -3.22 -12.66
C ARG A 19 3.67 -1.72 -12.82
N ALA A 20 2.61 -0.97 -13.09
CA ALA A 20 2.72 0.48 -13.24
C ALA A 20 3.17 1.14 -11.94
N ILE A 21 2.60 0.72 -10.82
CA ILE A 21 2.96 1.25 -9.51
C ILE A 21 4.42 0.94 -9.18
N ARG A 22 4.85 -0.30 -9.42
CA ARG A 22 6.22 -0.69 -9.14
C ARG A 22 7.22 0.08 -10.01
N ARG A 23 6.83 0.38 -11.25
CA ARG A 23 7.68 1.18 -12.13
C ARG A 23 7.86 2.59 -11.58
N LEU A 24 6.77 3.20 -11.10
CA LEU A 24 6.84 4.52 -10.49
C LEU A 24 7.73 4.50 -9.26
N LEU A 25 7.57 3.50 -8.38
CA LEU A 25 8.39 3.38 -7.18
C LEU A 25 9.86 3.24 -7.53
N ARG A 26 10.17 2.42 -8.53
CA ARG A 26 11.55 2.25 -8.97
C ARG A 26 12.14 3.55 -9.47
N SER A 27 11.34 4.34 -10.17
CA SER A 27 11.81 5.61 -10.74
C SER A 27 12.24 6.61 -9.66
N ILE A 28 11.77 6.44 -8.44
CA ILE A 28 12.14 7.31 -7.32
C ILE A 28 13.01 6.57 -6.29
N GLY A 29 13.60 5.45 -6.69
CA GLY A 29 14.56 4.74 -5.85
C GLY A 29 13.97 3.87 -4.75
N ILE A 30 12.70 3.49 -4.87
CA ILE A 30 12.03 2.69 -3.85
C ILE A 30 11.87 1.25 -4.34
N ALA A 31 12.38 0.30 -3.56
CA ALA A 31 12.21 -1.12 -3.83
C ALA A 31 10.78 -1.54 -3.52
N SER A 32 10.24 -2.46 -4.29
CA SER A 32 8.87 -2.90 -4.07
C SER A 32 8.69 -4.36 -4.47
N GLU A 33 7.63 -4.95 -3.92
CA GLU A 33 7.22 -6.30 -4.22
C GLU A 33 5.71 -6.31 -4.36
N ALA A 34 5.17 -7.15 -5.24
CA ALA A 34 3.74 -7.18 -5.48
C ALA A 34 3.16 -8.56 -5.11
N PHE A 35 1.96 -8.54 -4.57
CA PHE A 35 1.16 -9.73 -4.30
C PHE A 35 -0.17 -9.60 -5.00
N ALA A 36 -0.64 -10.68 -5.58
CA ALA A 36 -1.91 -10.69 -6.31
C ALA A 36 -3.12 -10.86 -5.39
N SER A 37 -2.90 -11.16 -4.12
CA SER A 37 -3.99 -11.34 -3.16
C SER A 37 -3.55 -10.96 -1.76
N GLY A 38 -4.53 -10.62 -0.92
CA GLY A 38 -4.26 -10.34 0.48
C GLY A 38 -3.76 -11.57 1.21
N ASP A 39 -4.29 -12.75 0.88
CA ASP A 39 -3.86 -14.00 1.50
C ASP A 39 -2.38 -14.26 1.27
N ALA A 40 -1.91 -14.09 0.05
CA ALA A 40 -0.50 -14.31 -0.28
C ALA A 40 0.41 -13.38 0.53
N PHE A 41 0.02 -12.13 0.64
CA PHE A 41 0.79 -11.15 1.41
C PHE A 41 0.81 -11.51 2.90
N LEU A 42 -0.35 -11.81 3.46
CA LEU A 42 -0.45 -12.13 4.89
C LEU A 42 0.30 -13.41 5.23
N ASP A 43 0.33 -14.38 4.32
CA ASP A 43 1.10 -15.61 4.52
C ASP A 43 2.59 -15.33 4.65
N VAL A 44 3.12 -14.44 3.82
CA VAL A 44 4.52 -14.07 3.89
C VAL A 44 4.82 -13.36 5.22
N LEU A 45 3.95 -12.44 5.63
CA LEU A 45 4.11 -11.74 6.91
C LEU A 45 4.13 -12.72 8.08
N ALA A 46 3.26 -13.72 8.04
CA ALA A 46 3.15 -14.69 9.14
C ALA A 46 4.36 -15.62 9.20
N SER A 47 4.90 -16.00 8.03
CA SER A 47 5.97 -16.98 7.96
C SER A 47 7.39 -16.38 8.04
N MET A 48 7.51 -15.08 7.82
CA MET A 48 8.82 -14.40 7.80
C MET A 48 8.79 -13.15 8.69
N PRO A 49 9.12 -13.32 9.99
CA PRO A 49 9.06 -12.18 10.92
C PRO A 49 9.93 -10.98 10.51
N SER A 50 11.00 -11.23 9.76
CA SER A 50 11.88 -10.15 9.29
C SER A 50 11.30 -9.39 8.09
N TYR A 51 10.21 -9.88 7.51
CA TYR A 51 9.59 -9.24 6.35
C TYR A 51 8.72 -8.08 6.84
N GLN A 52 9.27 -6.89 6.80
CA GLN A 52 8.62 -5.70 7.38
C GLN A 52 8.61 -4.56 6.37
N PRO A 53 7.58 -4.50 5.51
CA PRO A 53 7.45 -3.37 4.58
C PRO A 53 7.32 -2.06 5.33
N ASP A 54 7.83 -1.00 4.72
CA ASP A 54 7.71 0.34 5.28
C ASP A 54 6.37 0.98 4.94
N CYS A 55 5.68 0.45 3.94
CA CYS A 55 4.36 0.93 3.52
C CYS A 55 3.70 -0.16 2.69
N VAL A 56 2.38 -0.25 2.79
CA VAL A 56 1.57 -1.20 2.01
C VAL A 56 0.57 -0.43 1.17
N ILE A 57 0.55 -0.69 -0.13
CA ILE A 57 -0.42 -0.12 -1.05
C ILE A 57 -1.44 -1.22 -1.34
N LEU A 58 -2.68 -0.99 -0.96
CA LEU A 58 -3.75 -2.00 -1.03
C LEU A 58 -4.86 -1.58 -1.98
N ASP A 59 -5.27 -2.49 -2.86
CA ASP A 59 -6.53 -2.34 -3.56
C ASP A 59 -7.66 -2.78 -2.62
N VAL A 60 -8.80 -2.14 -2.73
CA VAL A 60 -9.95 -2.49 -1.89
C VAL A 60 -10.64 -3.76 -2.39
N GLN A 61 -10.91 -3.82 -3.70
CA GLN A 61 -11.68 -4.94 -4.26
C GLN A 61 -10.78 -5.99 -4.88
N MET A 62 -10.67 -7.12 -4.20
CA MET A 62 -9.88 -8.25 -4.65
C MET A 62 -10.63 -9.54 -4.36
N PRO A 63 -10.43 -10.60 -5.17
CA PRO A 63 -10.97 -11.92 -4.82
C PRO A 63 -10.38 -12.39 -3.49
N GLY A 64 -11.17 -13.12 -2.72
CA GLY A 64 -10.76 -13.57 -1.39
C GLY A 64 -10.85 -12.44 -0.39
N LEU A 65 -9.81 -12.21 0.39
CA LEU A 65 -9.78 -11.11 1.35
C LEU A 65 -9.73 -9.78 0.60
N ASN A 66 -10.67 -8.88 0.92
CA ASN A 66 -10.62 -7.53 0.36
C ASN A 66 -9.62 -6.66 1.13
N GLY A 67 -9.37 -5.46 0.61
CA GLY A 67 -8.38 -4.57 1.21
C GLY A 67 -8.69 -4.17 2.65
N LEU A 68 -9.98 -4.00 2.99
CA LEU A 68 -10.35 -3.64 4.36
C LEU A 68 -10.06 -4.77 5.34
N GLU A 69 -10.24 -6.01 4.91
CA GLU A 69 -9.92 -7.16 5.73
C GLU A 69 -8.42 -7.31 5.94
N VAL A 70 -7.63 -7.04 4.88
CA VAL A 70 -6.17 -7.04 5.00
C VAL A 70 -5.73 -5.95 5.97
N GLN A 71 -6.29 -4.75 5.84
CA GLN A 71 -5.99 -3.64 6.75
C GLN A 71 -6.24 -4.02 8.21
N ARG A 72 -7.36 -4.68 8.47
CA ARG A 72 -7.72 -5.10 9.83
C ARG A 72 -6.66 -6.04 10.39
N ARG A 73 -6.15 -6.96 9.58
CA ARG A 73 -5.13 -7.91 10.00
C ARG A 73 -3.76 -7.29 10.17
N LEU A 74 -3.54 -6.12 9.55
CA LEU A 74 -2.30 -5.36 9.74
C LEU A 74 -2.36 -4.43 10.94
N SER A 75 -3.53 -4.33 11.58
CA SER A 75 -3.72 -3.43 12.72
C SER A 75 -2.72 -3.75 13.83
N GLY A 76 -2.10 -2.71 14.37
CA GLY A 76 -1.12 -2.86 15.44
C GLY A 76 0.29 -3.19 14.98
N LYS A 77 0.51 -3.41 13.70
CA LYS A 77 1.85 -3.75 13.18
C LYS A 77 2.67 -2.51 12.79
N GLY A 78 2.05 -1.34 12.80
CA GLY A 78 2.75 -0.09 12.52
C GLY A 78 3.07 0.17 11.06
N MET A 79 2.50 -0.59 10.13
CA MET A 79 2.71 -0.37 8.70
C MET A 79 1.71 0.64 8.17
N PRO A 80 2.17 1.76 7.59
CA PRO A 80 1.26 2.69 6.92
C PRO A 80 0.58 2.00 5.73
N VAL A 81 -0.72 2.22 5.58
CA VAL A 81 -1.52 1.65 4.50
C VAL A 81 -2.05 2.78 3.63
N ILE A 82 -1.80 2.66 2.33
CA ILE A 82 -2.39 3.54 1.31
C ILE A 82 -3.36 2.69 0.50
N PHE A 83 -4.62 3.10 0.46
CA PHE A 83 -5.57 2.42 -0.40
C PHE A 83 -5.58 3.00 -1.79
N ILE A 84 -5.71 2.13 -2.79
CA ILE A 84 -5.97 2.52 -4.17
C ILE A 84 -7.22 1.77 -4.61
N THR A 85 -8.10 2.43 -5.36
CA THR A 85 -9.32 1.77 -5.80
C THR A 85 -9.88 2.40 -7.06
N ALA A 86 -10.51 1.57 -7.89
CA ALA A 86 -11.25 2.03 -9.05
C ALA A 86 -12.65 2.52 -8.64
N HIS A 87 -13.09 2.15 -7.45
CA HIS A 87 -14.43 2.46 -6.94
C HIS A 87 -14.34 3.35 -5.72
N ASP A 88 -14.88 4.54 -5.82
CA ASP A 88 -14.80 5.52 -4.75
C ASP A 88 -16.14 5.57 -4.01
N GLU A 89 -16.35 4.61 -3.13
CA GLU A 89 -17.53 4.56 -2.28
C GLU A 89 -17.23 5.29 -0.98
N ILE A 90 -18.05 6.30 -0.69
CA ILE A 90 -17.81 7.17 0.48
C ILE A 90 -17.74 6.38 1.78
N GLY A 91 -18.67 5.46 2.00
CA GLY A 91 -18.67 4.65 3.21
C GLY A 91 -17.42 3.80 3.38
N VAL A 92 -16.94 3.23 2.28
CA VAL A 92 -15.74 2.40 2.29
C VAL A 92 -14.51 3.26 2.60
N ARG A 93 -14.43 4.43 1.97
CA ARG A 93 -13.34 5.36 2.20
C ARG A 93 -13.26 5.79 3.67
N GLU A 94 -14.41 6.17 4.23
CA GLU A 94 -14.47 6.59 5.63
C GLU A 94 -14.05 5.46 6.56
N HIS A 95 -14.48 4.24 6.26
CA HIS A 95 -14.13 3.07 7.05
C HIS A 95 -12.62 2.80 7.00
N ALA A 96 -12.03 2.92 5.82
CA ALA A 96 -10.59 2.72 5.65
C ALA A 96 -9.78 3.76 6.42
N LEU A 97 -10.18 5.02 6.35
CA LEU A 97 -9.50 6.09 7.06
C LEU A 97 -9.67 5.97 8.57
N ALA A 98 -10.87 5.59 9.01
CA ALA A 98 -11.12 5.35 10.44
C ALA A 98 -10.29 4.17 10.96
N GLY A 99 -9.99 3.20 10.11
CA GLY A 99 -9.14 2.06 10.45
C GLY A 99 -7.65 2.37 10.43
N GLY A 100 -7.27 3.61 10.16
CA GLY A 100 -5.89 4.05 10.23
C GLY A 100 -5.16 4.19 8.90
N ALA A 101 -5.85 4.05 7.76
CA ALA A 101 -5.20 4.27 6.48
C ALA A 101 -4.67 5.70 6.40
N VAL A 102 -3.47 5.85 5.87
CA VAL A 102 -2.84 7.18 5.80
C VAL A 102 -3.26 7.94 4.53
N ALA A 103 -3.77 7.23 3.53
CA ALA A 103 -4.23 7.86 2.30
C ALA A 103 -5.18 6.96 1.52
N TRP A 104 -5.91 7.60 0.63
CA TRP A 104 -6.88 6.94 -0.24
C TRP A 104 -6.75 7.55 -1.62
N LEU A 105 -6.35 6.76 -2.62
CA LEU A 105 -6.17 7.22 -3.98
C LEU A 105 -7.14 6.51 -4.91
N ARG A 106 -7.76 7.27 -5.79
CA ARG A 106 -8.66 6.71 -6.79
C ARG A 106 -7.91 6.45 -8.09
N LYS A 107 -8.15 5.29 -8.69
CA LYS A 107 -7.59 4.95 -10.01
C LYS A 107 -8.43 5.61 -11.12
N PRO A 108 -7.85 6.12 -12.17
CA PRO A 108 -6.42 6.35 -12.35
C PRO A 108 -5.95 7.53 -11.51
N PHE A 109 -4.76 7.43 -10.95
CA PHE A 109 -4.21 8.50 -10.12
C PHE A 109 -3.09 9.23 -10.87
N ASN A 110 -2.85 10.45 -10.43
CA ASN A 110 -1.77 11.27 -10.95
C ASN A 110 -0.43 10.78 -10.37
N ASP A 111 0.60 10.68 -11.21
CA ASP A 111 1.91 10.19 -10.79
C ASP A 111 2.53 11.04 -9.69
N GLU A 112 2.44 12.37 -9.83
CA GLU A 112 2.96 13.28 -8.81
C GLU A 112 2.27 13.11 -7.47
N LEU A 113 0.95 12.99 -7.49
CA LEU A 113 0.17 12.79 -6.27
C LEU A 113 0.54 11.45 -5.64
N PHE A 114 0.69 10.41 -6.44
CA PHE A 114 1.08 9.10 -5.95
C PHE A 114 2.44 9.16 -5.25
N VAL A 115 3.44 9.75 -5.90
CA VAL A 115 4.79 9.86 -5.36
C VAL A 115 4.79 10.65 -4.05
N LYS A 116 4.08 11.76 -4.03
CA LYS A 116 3.96 12.59 -2.82
C LYS A 116 3.33 11.82 -1.67
N THR A 117 2.27 11.06 -1.98
CA THR A 117 1.55 10.27 -0.98
C THR A 117 2.44 9.18 -0.39
N VAL A 118 3.18 8.47 -1.24
CA VAL A 118 4.08 7.41 -0.79
C VAL A 118 5.20 7.98 0.09
N ARG A 119 5.79 9.09 -0.32
CA ARG A 119 6.86 9.72 0.46
C ARG A 119 6.37 10.17 1.82
N ALA A 120 5.16 10.70 1.89
CA ALA A 120 4.57 11.08 3.17
C ALA A 120 4.32 9.85 4.05
N ALA A 121 3.84 8.77 3.46
CA ALA A 121 3.59 7.52 4.21
C ALA A 121 4.88 6.90 4.74
N LEU A 122 5.98 7.07 4.02
CA LEU A 122 7.27 6.55 4.45
C LEU A 122 7.91 7.41 5.55
N GLY A 123 7.19 8.41 6.03
CA GLY A 123 7.69 9.28 7.09
C GLY A 123 8.73 10.26 6.59
N GLY A 124 8.86 10.39 5.27
CA GLY A 124 9.76 11.36 4.69
C GLY A 124 9.27 12.76 4.96
N VAL A 125 10.16 13.63 5.42
CA VAL A 125 9.83 15.03 5.51
C VAL A 125 9.72 15.56 4.09
N PRO A 126 8.61 16.22 3.72
CA PRO A 126 8.51 16.78 2.39
C PRO A 126 9.72 17.67 2.13
N PRO A 127 10.29 17.63 0.94
CA PRO A 127 11.39 18.53 0.62
C PRO A 127 10.91 19.96 0.79
N VAL A 128 11.67 20.68 1.49
CA VAL A 128 11.35 22.08 1.80
C VAL A 128 11.64 22.94 0.60
#